data_70bd861cc30842cdc4a94697b8a651e9
#
_entry.id   70bd861cc30842cdc4a94697b8a651e9
#
_cell.length_a   1.000
_cell.length_b   1.000
_cell.length_c   1.000
_cell.angle_alpha   90.00
_cell.angle_beta   90.00
_cell.angle_gamma   90.00
#
_symmetry.space_group_name_H-M   'P 1'
#
loop_
_entity.id
_entity.type
_entity.pdbx_description
1 polymer ?
#
loop_
_entity_poly.entity_id
_entity_poly.type
_entity_poly.pdbx_seq_one_letter_code
_entity_poly.pdbx_strand_id
1 'polypeptide(L)'
;MKKILLIILILPLSSYAQIHKHNRVFNDSLVFKNFNQGFIDSQEFFIATNDYLLGLASTPARGIPAVISFMTPPKNSRLVNINNPNNKYLDLNIDYYNGYKYGATKKKRKRLIQGTLTPIVVVGAVLVAVLSSYSN
;
A
#
# COMPACT_ATOMS: atom_id res chain seq x y z
N MET A 1 -6.37 -24.28 17.21
CA MET A 1 -6.18 -23.63 15.90
C MET A 1 -7.32 -22.70 15.49
N LYS A 2 -8.63 -23.06 15.70
CA LYS A 2 -9.77 -22.20 15.33
C LYS A 2 -9.80 -20.81 16.02
N LYS A 3 -9.34 -20.70 17.28
CA LYS A 3 -9.33 -19.44 18.04
C LYS A 3 -8.27 -18.43 17.55
N ILE A 4 -7.14 -18.90 17.04
CA ILE A 4 -6.06 -18.05 16.49
C ILE A 4 -6.50 -17.44 15.14
N LEU A 5 -7.23 -18.21 14.33
CA LEU A 5 -7.76 -17.72 13.04
C LEU A 5 -8.74 -16.55 13.25
N LEU A 6 -9.55 -16.63 14.30
CA LEU A 6 -10.53 -15.57 14.63
C LEU A 6 -9.84 -14.26 15.05
N ILE A 7 -8.73 -14.33 15.79
CA ILE A 7 -7.97 -13.15 16.22
C ILE A 7 -7.33 -12.46 15.02
N ILE A 8 -6.79 -13.22 14.05
CA ILE A 8 -6.19 -12.66 12.82
C ILE A 8 -7.25 -11.97 11.95
N LEU A 9 -8.50 -12.43 11.98
CA LEU A 9 -9.59 -11.83 11.21
C LEU A 9 -10.13 -10.53 11.83
N ILE A 10 -10.08 -10.40 13.18
CA ILE A 10 -10.62 -9.24 13.90
C ILE A 10 -9.64 -8.05 13.93
N LEU A 11 -8.32 -8.29 13.91
CA LEU A 11 -7.31 -7.24 13.94
C LEU A 11 -7.43 -6.20 12.81
N PRO A 12 -7.69 -6.56 11.53
CA PRO A 12 -7.87 -5.58 10.48
C PRO A 12 -9.15 -4.75 10.62
N LEU A 13 -10.20 -5.29 11.25
CA LEU A 13 -11.48 -4.58 11.45
C LEU A 13 -11.35 -3.47 12.51
N SER A 14 -10.60 -3.69 13.58
CA SER A 14 -10.35 -2.68 14.61
C SER A 14 -9.51 -1.50 14.10
N SER A 15 -8.56 -1.77 13.19
CA SER A 15 -7.76 -0.73 12.54
C SER A 15 -8.60 0.13 11.58
N TYR A 16 -9.60 -0.45 10.92
CA TYR A 16 -10.54 0.27 10.07
C TYR A 16 -11.46 1.23 10.86
N ALA A 17 -11.88 0.82 12.05
CA ALA A 17 -12.73 1.65 12.92
C ALA A 17 -12.00 2.88 13.47
N GLN A 18 -10.70 2.79 13.74
CA GLN A 18 -9.89 3.94 14.18
C GLN A 18 -9.67 4.96 13.05
N ILE A 19 -9.52 4.53 11.82
CA ILE A 19 -9.38 5.43 10.66
C ILE A 19 -10.66 6.24 10.45
N HIS A 20 -11.82 5.64 10.63
CA HIS A 20 -13.12 6.33 10.49
C HIS A 20 -13.42 7.35 11.60
N LYS A 21 -12.85 7.17 12.79
CA LYS A 21 -13.06 8.09 13.92
C LYS A 21 -12.22 9.36 13.78
N HIS A 22 -11.09 9.32 13.08
CA HIS A 22 -10.21 10.47 12.83
C HIS A 22 -10.77 11.44 11.78
N ASN A 23 -11.65 10.98 10.90
CA ASN A 23 -12.25 11.79 9.84
C ASN A 23 -13.31 12.82 10.33
N ARG A 24 -13.66 12.85 11.60
CA ARG A 24 -14.71 13.75 12.12
C ARG A 24 -14.20 15.10 12.66
N VAL A 25 -12.88 15.34 12.69
CA VAL A 25 -12.31 16.54 13.33
C VAL A 25 -11.81 17.58 12.32
N PHE A 26 -11.79 17.27 11.03
CA PHE A 26 -11.26 18.19 10.01
C PHE A 26 -12.34 19.05 9.37
N ASN A 27 -12.90 19.97 10.16
CA ASN A 27 -13.81 21.00 9.62
C ASN A 27 -13.08 22.29 9.21
N ASP A 28 -11.74 22.25 9.18
CA ASP A 28 -10.94 23.37 8.68
C ASP A 28 -10.61 23.12 7.20
N SER A 29 -11.15 23.97 6.33
CA SER A 29 -11.01 23.86 4.88
C SER A 29 -9.55 23.84 4.41
N LEU A 30 -8.65 24.52 5.12
CA LEU A 30 -7.22 24.57 4.80
C LEU A 30 -6.50 23.26 5.14
N VAL A 31 -6.80 22.68 6.31
CA VAL A 31 -6.26 21.39 6.73
C VAL A 31 -6.65 20.30 5.74
N PHE A 32 -7.92 20.24 5.36
CA PHE A 32 -8.43 19.28 4.38
C PHE A 32 -7.78 19.50 3.01
N LYS A 33 -7.61 20.74 2.57
CA LYS A 33 -6.95 21.07 1.30
C LYS A 33 -5.50 20.60 1.29
N ASN A 34 -4.73 20.88 2.34
CA ASN A 34 -3.34 20.50 2.45
C ASN A 34 -3.17 18.97 2.52
N PHE A 35 -4.01 18.28 3.28
CA PHE A 35 -4.03 16.82 3.34
C PHE A 35 -4.33 16.21 1.96
N ASN A 36 -5.36 16.69 1.27
CA ASN A 36 -5.71 16.19 -0.06
C ASN A 36 -4.60 16.45 -1.09
N GLN A 37 -3.96 17.62 -1.03
CA GLN A 37 -2.84 17.90 -1.92
C GLN A 37 -1.70 16.90 -1.67
N GLY A 38 -1.33 16.66 -0.42
CA GLY A 38 -0.32 15.66 -0.09
C GLY A 38 -0.71 14.26 -0.57
N PHE A 39 -1.97 13.87 -0.42
CA PHE A 39 -2.46 12.59 -0.92
C PHE A 39 -2.32 12.47 -2.45
N ILE A 40 -2.75 13.49 -3.20
CA ILE A 40 -2.66 13.51 -4.67
C ILE A 40 -1.20 13.43 -5.12
N ASP A 41 -0.34 14.27 -4.56
CA ASP A 41 1.08 14.31 -4.89
C ASP A 41 1.76 12.95 -4.61
N SER A 42 1.34 12.24 -3.56
CA SER A 42 1.86 10.90 -3.28
C SER A 42 1.48 9.88 -4.34
N GLN A 43 0.28 9.99 -4.95
CA GLN A 43 -0.11 9.10 -6.03
C GLN A 43 0.74 9.33 -7.28
N GLU A 44 1.17 10.55 -7.51
CA GLU A 44 2.00 10.91 -8.65
C GLU A 44 3.48 10.62 -8.38
N PHE A 45 4.04 11.18 -7.32
CA PHE A 45 5.49 11.24 -7.10
C PHE A 45 6.07 10.12 -6.23
N PHE A 46 5.27 9.41 -5.40
CA PHE A 46 5.82 8.32 -4.61
C PHE A 46 6.18 7.10 -5.47
N ILE A 47 7.45 6.67 -5.39
CA ILE A 47 7.96 5.53 -6.17
C ILE A 47 7.75 4.23 -5.39
N ALA A 48 6.88 3.36 -5.89
CA ALA A 48 6.53 2.07 -5.28
C ALA A 48 6.99 0.86 -6.10
N THR A 49 7.94 1.03 -7.02
CA THR A 49 8.46 -0.05 -7.87
C THR A 49 9.13 -1.14 -7.04
N ASN A 50 9.93 -0.75 -6.03
CA ASN A 50 10.59 -1.72 -5.15
C ASN A 50 9.59 -2.54 -4.33
N ASP A 51 8.41 -1.98 -4.01
CA ASP A 51 7.36 -2.70 -3.30
C ASP A 51 6.69 -3.74 -4.21
N TYR A 52 6.52 -3.44 -5.50
CA TYR A 52 6.07 -4.40 -6.49
C TYR A 52 7.07 -5.56 -6.62
N LEU A 53 8.36 -5.26 -6.76
CA LEU A 53 9.41 -6.28 -6.85
C LEU A 53 9.50 -7.12 -5.57
N LEU A 54 9.33 -6.51 -4.41
CA LEU A 54 9.28 -7.24 -3.14
C LEU A 54 8.08 -8.19 -3.09
N GLY A 55 6.91 -7.76 -3.56
CA GLY A 55 5.73 -8.62 -3.71
C GLY A 55 6.03 -9.84 -4.58
N LEU A 56 6.63 -9.61 -5.75
CA LEU A 56 7.04 -10.63 -6.71
C LEU A 56 8.00 -11.66 -6.09
N ALA A 57 9.07 -11.17 -5.45
CA ALA A 57 10.10 -12.00 -4.81
C ALA A 57 9.60 -12.73 -3.56
N SER A 58 8.50 -12.26 -2.94
CA SER A 58 7.94 -12.88 -1.73
C SER A 58 7.14 -14.15 -2.00
N THR A 59 6.74 -14.40 -3.25
CA THR A 59 5.91 -15.56 -3.61
C THR A 59 6.58 -16.89 -3.24
N PRO A 60 7.85 -17.15 -3.56
CA PRO A 60 8.54 -18.38 -3.16
C PRO A 60 8.75 -18.49 -1.64
N ALA A 61 8.83 -17.37 -0.92
CA ALA A 61 8.97 -17.32 0.55
C ALA A 61 7.62 -17.31 1.28
N ARG A 62 6.57 -17.89 0.71
CA ARG A 62 5.21 -17.97 1.26
C ARG A 62 4.61 -16.59 1.60
N GLY A 63 5.06 -15.53 0.94
CA GLY A 63 4.52 -14.18 1.10
C GLY A 63 4.94 -13.43 2.38
N ILE A 64 5.71 -14.05 3.29
CA ILE A 64 6.07 -13.44 4.60
C ILE A 64 6.69 -12.05 4.46
N PRO A 65 7.71 -11.81 3.59
CA PRO A 65 8.30 -10.48 3.47
C PRO A 65 7.29 -9.43 2.96
N ALA A 66 6.38 -9.81 2.06
CA ALA A 66 5.33 -8.92 1.58
C ALA A 66 4.35 -8.55 2.70
N VAL A 67 3.95 -9.51 3.54
CA VAL A 67 3.05 -9.26 4.69
C VAL A 67 3.68 -8.28 5.67
N ILE A 68 4.95 -8.46 6.05
CA ILE A 68 5.66 -7.55 6.94
C ILE A 68 5.71 -6.14 6.33
N SER A 69 6.08 -6.06 5.04
CA SER A 69 6.15 -4.77 4.34
C SER A 69 4.76 -4.11 4.19
N PHE A 70 3.70 -4.89 4.02
CA PHE A 70 2.33 -4.39 3.94
C PHE A 70 1.87 -3.74 5.24
N MET A 71 2.27 -4.27 6.39
CA MET A 71 1.89 -3.74 7.72
C MET A 71 2.67 -2.47 8.08
N THR A 72 3.84 -2.25 7.50
CA THR A 72 4.70 -1.11 7.81
C THR A 72 4.48 0.05 6.85
N PRO A 73 4.38 1.31 7.32
CA PRO A 73 4.37 2.47 6.43
C PRO A 73 5.72 2.67 5.73
N PRO A 74 5.80 3.42 4.64
CA PRO A 74 7.08 3.81 4.04
C PRO A 74 7.94 4.57 5.05
N LYS A 75 9.27 4.34 4.99
CA LYS A 75 10.22 5.15 5.77
C LYS A 75 10.21 6.60 5.27
N ASN A 76 10.46 7.56 6.16
CA ASN A 76 10.45 8.98 5.80
C ASN A 76 11.43 9.32 4.67
N SER A 77 12.60 8.69 4.64
CA SER A 77 13.58 8.85 3.55
C SER A 77 13.05 8.48 2.16
N ARG A 78 12.01 7.64 2.08
CA ARG A 78 11.37 7.26 0.81
C ARG A 78 10.24 8.20 0.40
N LEU A 79 9.80 9.09 1.30
CA LEU A 79 8.74 10.07 1.00
C LEU A 79 9.29 11.24 0.19
N VAL A 80 10.57 11.56 0.37
CA VAL A 80 11.24 12.63 -0.36
C VAL A 80 11.47 12.21 -1.82
N ASN A 81 10.97 13.00 -2.76
CA ASN A 81 11.19 12.80 -4.19
C ASN A 81 11.49 14.15 -4.85
N ILE A 82 12.66 14.26 -5.48
CA ILE A 82 13.13 15.49 -6.11
C ILE A 82 12.18 16.03 -7.19
N ASN A 83 11.40 15.14 -7.80
CA ASN A 83 10.43 15.52 -8.83
C ASN A 83 9.12 16.07 -8.25
N ASN A 84 8.90 15.97 -6.93
CA ASN A 84 7.73 16.55 -6.28
C ASN A 84 7.96 18.06 -6.04
N PRO A 85 7.23 18.97 -6.73
CA PRO A 85 7.42 20.41 -6.57
C PRO A 85 7.07 20.89 -5.15
N ASN A 86 6.25 20.13 -4.44
CA ASN A 86 5.78 20.42 -3.10
C ASN A 86 6.61 19.73 -2.01
N ASN A 87 7.78 19.18 -2.36
CA ASN A 87 8.63 18.40 -1.46
C ASN A 87 8.99 19.14 -0.15
N LYS A 88 9.17 20.47 -0.23
CA LYS A 88 9.41 21.34 0.94
C LYS A 88 8.30 21.30 1.99
N TYR A 89 7.07 21.00 1.61
CA TYR A 89 5.93 20.93 2.53
C TYR A 89 5.91 19.64 3.35
N LEU A 90 6.71 18.63 3.00
CA LEU A 90 6.86 17.43 3.81
C LEU A 90 7.41 17.74 5.22
N ASP A 91 8.27 18.76 5.33
CA ASP A 91 8.85 19.18 6.61
C ASP A 91 8.11 20.36 7.24
N LEU A 92 7.46 21.22 6.43
CA LEU A 92 6.89 22.47 6.87
C LEU A 92 5.39 22.39 7.21
N ASN A 93 4.68 21.38 6.66
CA ASN A 93 3.23 21.28 6.82
C ASN A 93 2.82 19.87 7.22
N ILE A 94 2.39 19.72 8.47
CA ILE A 94 2.02 18.41 9.04
C ILE A 94 0.84 17.76 8.33
N ASP A 95 -0.13 18.55 7.86
CA ASP A 95 -1.32 18.03 7.19
C ASP A 95 -0.96 17.51 5.80
N TYR A 96 -0.12 18.26 5.08
CA TYR A 96 0.43 17.82 3.80
C TYR A 96 1.25 16.52 3.98
N TYR A 97 2.14 16.48 4.97
CA TYR A 97 2.93 15.28 5.28
C TYR A 97 2.05 14.08 5.58
N ASN A 98 1.02 14.25 6.41
CA ASN A 98 0.10 13.16 6.76
C ASN A 98 -0.66 12.65 5.53
N GLY A 99 -1.13 13.55 4.68
CA GLY A 99 -1.78 13.21 3.42
C GLY A 99 -0.85 12.45 2.47
N TYR A 100 0.39 12.94 2.30
CA TYR A 100 1.40 12.31 1.47
C TYR A 100 1.77 10.91 1.99
N LYS A 101 2.03 10.77 3.28
CA LYS A 101 2.37 9.49 3.93
C LYS A 101 1.22 8.49 3.83
N TYR A 102 0.00 8.93 4.01
CA TYR A 102 -1.19 8.08 3.84
C TYR A 102 -1.31 7.57 2.41
N GLY A 103 -1.23 8.45 1.42
CA GLY A 103 -1.31 8.10 0.02
C GLY A 103 -0.16 7.20 -0.45
N ALA A 104 1.07 7.50 -0.01
CA ALA A 104 2.25 6.67 -0.26
C ALA A 104 2.09 5.25 0.32
N THR A 105 1.53 5.13 1.54
CA THR A 105 1.22 3.85 2.17
C THR A 105 0.19 3.06 1.34
N LYS A 106 -0.85 3.73 0.87
CA LYS A 106 -1.88 3.11 0.03
C LYS A 106 -1.29 2.62 -1.31
N LYS A 107 -0.47 3.45 -1.97
CA LYS A 107 0.21 3.10 -3.23
C LYS A 107 1.19 1.93 -3.04
N LYS A 108 1.98 1.95 -1.96
CA LYS A 108 2.87 0.86 -1.56
C LYS A 108 2.11 -0.46 -1.43
N ARG A 109 1.03 -0.48 -0.63
CA ARG A 109 0.21 -1.67 -0.40
C ARG A 109 -0.39 -2.22 -1.69
N LYS A 110 -0.92 -1.34 -2.54
CA LYS A 110 -1.45 -1.74 -3.86
C LYS A 110 -0.37 -2.42 -4.71
N ARG A 111 0.84 -1.86 -4.77
CA ARG A 111 1.94 -2.42 -5.56
C ARG A 111 2.46 -3.75 -5.00
N LEU A 112 2.52 -3.90 -3.67
CA LEU A 112 2.85 -5.18 -3.03
C LEU A 112 1.86 -6.29 -3.43
N ILE A 113 0.56 -6.02 -3.34
CA ILE A 113 -0.49 -6.96 -3.72
C ILE A 113 -0.36 -7.33 -5.20
N GLN A 114 -0.21 -6.34 -6.07
CA GLN A 114 -0.01 -6.58 -7.50
C GLN A 114 1.20 -7.48 -7.77
N GLY A 115 2.34 -7.20 -7.12
CA GLY A 115 3.54 -8.03 -7.25
C GLY A 115 3.33 -9.47 -6.78
N THR A 116 2.64 -9.66 -5.65
CA THR A 116 2.37 -10.99 -5.11
C THR A 116 1.39 -11.80 -5.99
N LEU A 117 0.40 -11.15 -6.58
CA LEU A 117 -0.61 -11.82 -7.41
C LEU A 117 -0.10 -12.14 -8.82
N THR A 118 0.82 -11.35 -9.36
CA THR A 118 1.32 -11.52 -10.73
C THR A 118 1.83 -12.95 -11.02
N PRO A 119 2.70 -13.57 -10.20
CA PRO A 119 3.16 -14.94 -10.46
C PRO A 119 2.03 -15.98 -10.42
N ILE A 120 1.06 -15.79 -9.53
CA ILE A 120 -0.08 -16.70 -9.38
C ILE A 120 -0.92 -16.72 -10.66
N VAL A 121 -1.20 -15.53 -11.20
CA VAL A 121 -1.96 -15.39 -12.45
C VAL A 121 -1.20 -15.99 -13.62
N VAL A 122 0.11 -15.73 -13.73
CA VAL A 122 0.94 -16.27 -14.81
C VAL A 122 0.98 -17.80 -14.77
N VAL A 123 1.26 -18.39 -13.60
CA VAL A 123 1.28 -19.85 -13.43
C VAL A 123 -0.09 -20.47 -13.74
N GLY A 124 -1.16 -19.84 -13.24
CA GLY A 124 -2.53 -20.30 -13.54
C GLY A 124 -2.84 -20.30 -15.05
N ALA A 125 -2.47 -19.24 -15.76
CA ALA A 125 -2.67 -19.15 -17.21
C ALA A 125 -1.88 -20.23 -17.97
N VAL A 126 -0.62 -20.48 -17.57
CA VAL A 126 0.21 -21.54 -18.17
C VAL A 126 -0.41 -22.92 -17.93
N LEU A 127 -0.87 -23.21 -16.72
CA LEU A 127 -1.51 -24.49 -16.40
C LEU A 127 -2.77 -24.72 -17.24
N VAL A 128 -3.62 -23.70 -17.39
CA VAL A 128 -4.82 -23.80 -18.24
C VAL A 128 -4.44 -24.06 -19.69
N ALA A 129 -3.43 -23.37 -20.23
CA ALA A 129 -2.98 -23.59 -21.61
C ALA A 129 -2.43 -25.01 -21.82
N VAL A 130 -1.66 -25.51 -20.85
CA VAL A 130 -1.12 -26.89 -20.93
C VAL A 130 -2.24 -27.93 -20.87
N LEU A 131 -3.18 -27.77 -19.89
CA LEU A 131 -4.28 -28.73 -19.77
C LEU A 131 -5.21 -28.73 -21.00
N SER A 132 -5.46 -27.55 -21.60
CA SER A 132 -6.27 -27.46 -22.82
C SER A 132 -5.59 -28.13 -24.04
N SER A 133 -4.25 -28.13 -24.07
CA SER A 133 -3.51 -28.81 -25.15
C SER A 133 -3.56 -30.33 -25.07
N TYR A 134 -3.83 -30.91 -23.90
CA TYR A 134 -3.99 -32.37 -23.73
C TYR A 134 -5.43 -32.87 -23.96
N SER A 135 -6.40 -31.96 -24.03
CA SER A 135 -7.82 -32.32 -24.22
C SER A 135 -8.27 -32.33 -25.68
N ASN A 136 -7.41 -31.94 -26.60
CA ASN A 136 -7.58 -32.01 -28.05
C ASN A 136 -6.78 -33.17 -28.59
#